data_35ff8de824a668e0feacb4aea985fadf
#
_entry.id   35ff8de824a668e0feacb4aea985fadf
#
_cell.length_a   1.000
_cell.length_b   1.000
_cell.length_c   1.000
_cell.angle_alpha   90.00
_cell.angle_beta   90.00
_cell.angle_gamma   90.00
#
_symmetry.space_group_name_H-M   'P 1'
#
loop_
_entity.id
_entity.type
_entity.pdbx_description
1 polymer ?
#
loop_
_entity_poly.entity_id
_entity_poly.type
_entity_poly.pdbx_seq_one_letter_code
_entity_poly.pdbx_strand_id
1 'polypeptide(L)'
;MKIAVIGSRGITVPDLEKYLPHETTEIVSGGAKGVDTSAKEYATAHDIKRTEFLPEYDKYGRYAPLKRNISIIEYADIVLVFWDGKSRGTKYVIEKCHVKCIPFR
;
A
#
# COMPACT_ATOMS: atom_id res chain seq x y z
N MET A 1 13.73 -6.46 -3.45
CA MET A 1 12.30 -6.74 -3.69
C MET A 1 11.47 -5.51 -3.36
N LYS A 2 10.59 -5.13 -4.25
CA LYS A 2 9.69 -3.99 -4.08
C LYS A 2 8.39 -4.46 -3.42
N ILE A 3 8.10 -3.92 -2.24
CA ILE A 3 6.92 -4.31 -1.45
C ILE A 3 5.96 -3.13 -1.40
N ALA A 4 4.76 -3.32 -1.92
CA ALA A 4 3.71 -2.32 -1.80
C ALA A 4 2.95 -2.53 -0.50
N VAL A 5 2.58 -1.44 0.14
CA VAL A 5 1.78 -1.46 1.36
C VAL A 5 0.54 -0.62 1.11
N ILE A 6 -0.60 -1.28 1.10
CA ILE A 6 -1.90 -0.64 0.84
C ILE A 6 -2.82 -0.94 2.02
N GLY A 7 -3.64 0.01 2.39
CA GLY A 7 -4.57 -0.22 3.48
C GLY A 7 -5.69 0.79 3.56
N SER A 8 -6.66 0.45 4.40
CA SER A 8 -7.80 1.30 4.70
C SER A 8 -7.36 2.52 5.50
N ARG A 9 -8.05 3.64 5.31
CA ARG A 9 -7.64 4.94 5.87
C ARG A 9 -7.55 4.98 7.39
N GLY A 10 -8.37 4.22 8.08
CA GLY A 10 -8.41 4.24 9.54
C GLY A 10 -7.41 3.30 10.21
N ILE A 11 -6.56 2.65 9.45
CA ILE A 11 -5.62 1.65 9.97
C ILE A 11 -4.21 2.23 10.05
N THR A 12 -3.55 2.04 11.20
CA THR A 12 -2.12 2.30 11.36
C THR A 12 -1.43 1.00 11.75
N VAL A 13 -0.21 0.79 11.26
CA VAL A 13 0.53 -0.46 11.50
C VAL A 13 1.87 -0.11 12.16
N PRO A 14 1.92 0.02 13.49
CA PRO A 14 3.14 0.43 14.18
C PRO A 14 4.28 -0.61 14.09
N ASP A 15 3.94 -1.88 13.86
CA ASP A 15 4.91 -2.97 13.78
C ASP A 15 4.96 -3.56 12.37
N LEU A 16 5.00 -2.69 11.37
CA LEU A 16 5.03 -3.07 9.96
C LEU A 16 6.16 -4.05 9.63
N GLU A 17 7.27 -3.98 10.35
CA GLU A 17 8.43 -4.85 10.16
C GLU A 17 8.10 -6.34 10.26
N LYS A 18 7.07 -6.70 11.02
CA LYS A 18 6.64 -8.10 11.17
C LYS A 18 6.13 -8.70 9.87
N TYR A 19 5.71 -7.85 8.95
CA TYR A 19 5.08 -8.29 7.70
C TYR A 19 5.99 -8.17 6.49
N LEU A 20 7.14 -7.51 6.64
CA LEU A 20 8.04 -7.25 5.53
C LEU A 20 9.10 -8.35 5.39
N PRO A 21 9.32 -8.87 4.15
CA PRO A 21 10.41 -9.81 3.92
C PRO A 21 11.78 -9.18 4.15
N HIS A 22 12.78 -10.01 4.46
CA HIS A 22 14.16 -9.54 4.62
C HIS A 22 14.71 -8.92 3.35
N GLU A 23 14.24 -9.36 2.20
CA GLU A 23 14.70 -8.89 0.89
C GLU A 23 14.06 -7.56 0.47
N THR A 24 13.36 -6.88 1.35
CA THR A 24 12.71 -5.61 1.05
C THR A 24 13.75 -4.53 0.80
N THR A 25 13.79 -4.01 -0.42
CA THR A 25 14.71 -2.93 -0.81
C THR A 25 13.98 -1.63 -1.12
N GLU A 26 12.68 -1.70 -1.33
CA GLU A 26 11.87 -0.54 -1.67
C GLU A 26 10.45 -0.73 -1.15
N ILE A 27 9.88 0.32 -0.57
CA ILE A 27 8.49 0.33 -0.11
C ILE A 27 7.71 1.24 -1.04
N VAL A 28 6.59 0.74 -1.55
CA VAL A 28 5.71 1.44 -2.48
C VAL A 28 4.39 1.72 -1.78
N SER A 29 3.92 2.95 -1.85
CA SER A 29 2.66 3.34 -1.20
C SER A 29 1.90 4.34 -2.05
N GLY A 30 0.65 4.61 -1.67
CA GLY A 30 -0.21 5.53 -2.40
C GLY A 30 -0.29 6.93 -1.83
N GLY A 31 0.44 7.23 -0.76
CA GLY A 31 0.43 8.55 -0.14
C GLY A 31 -0.82 8.87 0.66
N ALA A 32 -1.67 7.88 0.95
CA ALA A 32 -2.86 8.09 1.77
C ALA A 32 -2.51 8.09 3.26
N LYS A 33 -3.49 8.40 4.09
CA LYS A 33 -3.33 8.38 5.55
C LYS A 33 -3.38 6.95 6.09
N GLY A 34 -2.97 6.76 7.34
CA GLY A 34 -3.04 5.48 8.01
C GLY A 34 -1.89 4.56 7.64
N VAL A 35 -2.17 3.45 6.95
CA VAL A 35 -1.15 2.46 6.58
C VAL A 35 -0.04 3.08 5.73
N ASP A 36 -0.37 4.00 4.83
CA ASP A 36 0.66 4.65 4.00
C ASP A 36 1.58 5.52 4.85
N THR A 37 1.06 6.16 5.90
CA THR A 37 1.89 6.91 6.85
C THR A 37 2.83 5.97 7.60
N SER A 38 2.34 4.80 8.02
CA SER A 38 3.16 3.78 8.68
C SER A 38 4.29 3.30 7.78
N ALA A 39 4.00 3.10 6.48
CA ALA A 39 5.00 2.71 5.50
C ALA A 39 6.08 3.78 5.34
N LYS A 40 5.68 5.04 5.30
CA LYS A 40 6.60 6.17 5.20
C LYS A 40 7.54 6.24 6.41
N GLU A 41 6.97 6.12 7.60
CA GLU A 41 7.76 6.16 8.84
C GLU A 41 8.75 5.01 8.91
N TYR A 42 8.31 3.82 8.54
CA TYR A 42 9.18 2.64 8.52
C TYR A 42 10.33 2.80 7.54
N ALA A 43 10.05 3.24 6.32
CA ALA A 43 11.06 3.45 5.29
C ALA A 43 12.10 4.47 5.73
N THR A 44 11.66 5.56 6.35
CA THR A 44 12.56 6.60 6.85
C THR A 44 13.45 6.08 7.98
N ALA A 45 12.85 5.34 8.92
CA ALA A 45 13.57 4.82 10.08
C ALA A 45 14.62 3.77 9.70
N HIS A 46 14.40 3.02 8.63
CA HIS A 46 15.29 1.94 8.21
C HIS A 46 16.10 2.26 6.95
N ASP A 47 16.06 3.52 6.51
CA ASP A 47 16.79 3.99 5.32
C ASP A 47 16.51 3.14 4.08
N ILE A 48 15.23 2.83 3.86
CA ILE A 48 14.76 2.07 2.71
C ILE A 48 14.16 3.04 1.69
N LYS A 49 14.40 2.79 0.41
CA LYS A 49 13.83 3.60 -0.67
C LYS A 49 12.30 3.56 -0.60
N ARG A 50 11.67 4.72 -0.74
CA ARG A 50 10.21 4.83 -0.74
C ARG A 50 9.74 5.46 -2.04
N THR A 51 8.75 4.84 -2.67
CA THR A 51 8.14 5.33 -3.89
C THR A 51 6.65 5.52 -3.65
N GLU A 52 6.14 6.73 -3.89
CA GLU A 52 4.73 7.05 -3.75
C GLU A 52 4.07 7.18 -5.12
N PHE A 53 2.94 6.53 -5.29
CA PHE A 53 2.08 6.66 -6.47
C PHE A 53 0.86 7.48 -6.05
N LEU A 54 0.83 8.75 -6.42
CA LEU A 54 -0.28 9.62 -6.06
C LEU A 54 -1.39 9.52 -7.10
N PRO A 55 -2.66 9.64 -6.68
CA PRO A 55 -3.77 9.62 -7.62
C PRO A 55 -3.76 10.87 -8.50
N GLU A 56 -3.91 10.69 -9.81
CA GLU A 56 -3.91 11.77 -10.79
C GLU A 56 -5.35 12.20 -11.08
N TYR A 57 -5.92 13.00 -10.19
CA TYR A 57 -7.32 13.43 -10.31
C TYR A 57 -7.58 14.24 -11.57
N ASP A 58 -6.62 15.02 -12.03
CA ASP A 58 -6.76 15.81 -13.25
C ASP A 58 -6.93 14.95 -14.49
N LYS A 59 -6.36 13.76 -14.48
CA LYS A 59 -6.37 12.84 -15.61
C LYS A 59 -7.54 11.85 -15.55
N TYR A 60 -7.84 11.33 -14.35
CA TYR A 60 -8.78 10.22 -14.19
C TYR A 60 -10.01 10.58 -13.36
N GLY A 61 -10.08 11.80 -12.80
CA GLY A 61 -11.20 12.22 -11.96
C GLY A 61 -11.39 11.29 -10.77
N ARG A 62 -12.62 10.87 -10.53
CA ARG A 62 -12.96 10.02 -9.38
C ARG A 62 -12.35 8.63 -9.46
N TYR A 63 -11.89 8.20 -10.62
CA TYR A 63 -11.23 6.90 -10.80
C TYR A 63 -9.73 6.94 -10.53
N ALA A 64 -9.18 8.10 -10.19
CA ALA A 64 -7.76 8.26 -9.95
C ALA A 64 -7.20 7.32 -8.88
N PRO A 65 -7.84 7.12 -7.71
CA PRO A 65 -7.34 6.17 -6.73
C PRO A 65 -7.30 4.74 -7.24
N LEU A 66 -8.28 4.33 -8.04
CA LEU A 66 -8.32 3.01 -8.64
C LEU A 66 -7.18 2.82 -9.64
N LYS A 67 -6.95 3.79 -10.50
CA LYS A 67 -5.86 3.76 -11.48
C LYS A 67 -4.50 3.74 -10.79
N ARG A 68 -4.33 4.53 -9.72
CA ARG A 68 -3.13 4.54 -8.90
C ARG A 68 -2.84 3.14 -8.32
N ASN A 69 -3.86 2.47 -7.79
CA ASN A 69 -3.70 1.14 -7.21
C ASN A 69 -3.27 0.10 -8.26
N ILE A 70 -3.81 0.18 -9.47
CA ILE A 70 -3.38 -0.70 -10.57
C ILE A 70 -1.90 -0.50 -10.88
N SER A 71 -1.45 0.75 -10.92
CA SER A 71 -0.04 1.06 -11.16
C SER A 71 0.86 0.50 -10.07
N ILE A 72 0.42 0.57 -8.81
CA ILE A 72 1.16 -0.01 -7.68
C ILE A 72 1.29 -1.53 -7.84
N ILE A 73 0.18 -2.20 -8.17
CA ILE A 73 0.16 -3.65 -8.35
C ILE A 73 1.14 -4.09 -9.46
N GLU A 74 1.16 -3.35 -10.55
CA GLU A 74 2.04 -3.67 -11.67
C GLU A 74 3.52 -3.42 -11.35
N TYR A 75 3.80 -2.43 -10.52
CA TYR A 75 5.17 -2.03 -10.19
C TYR A 75 5.80 -2.92 -9.11
N ALA A 76 5.06 -3.32 -8.10
CA ALA A 76 5.57 -4.03 -6.93
C ALA A 76 5.72 -5.53 -7.18
N ASP A 77 6.65 -6.15 -6.46
CA ASP A 77 6.82 -7.60 -6.48
C ASP A 77 5.80 -8.31 -5.59
N ILE A 78 5.49 -7.71 -4.44
CA ILE A 78 4.50 -8.22 -3.49
C ILE A 78 3.68 -7.04 -3.00
N VAL A 79 2.38 -7.26 -2.79
CA VAL A 79 1.48 -6.25 -2.23
C VAL A 79 0.93 -6.76 -0.91
N LEU A 80 1.18 -6.01 0.17
CA LEU A 80 0.59 -6.28 1.48
C LEU A 80 -0.62 -5.38 1.64
N VAL A 81 -1.77 -5.98 1.98
CA VAL A 81 -3.03 -5.25 2.10
C VAL A 81 -3.54 -5.36 3.53
N PHE A 82 -3.75 -4.22 4.17
CA PHE A 82 -4.33 -4.12 5.52
C PHE A 82 -5.75 -3.61 5.37
N TRP A 83 -6.73 -4.50 5.51
CA TRP A 83 -8.13 -4.21 5.20
C TRP A 83 -8.99 -4.25 6.45
N ASP A 84 -9.87 -3.24 6.59
CA ASP A 84 -10.81 -3.14 7.71
C ASP A 84 -12.09 -3.98 7.49
N GLY A 85 -12.20 -4.66 6.36
CA GLY A 85 -13.37 -5.44 6.00
C GLY A 85 -14.50 -4.64 5.37
N LYS A 86 -14.33 -3.32 5.19
CA LYS A 86 -15.39 -2.44 4.71
C LYS A 86 -14.99 -1.62 3.49
N SER A 87 -13.75 -1.20 3.40
CA SER A 87 -13.26 -0.33 2.34
C SER A 87 -13.38 -0.99 0.97
N ARG A 88 -14.06 -0.33 0.03
CA ARG A 88 -14.26 -0.86 -1.33
C ARG A 88 -13.00 -0.78 -2.16
N GLY A 89 -12.22 0.29 -2.03
CA GLY A 89 -10.98 0.45 -2.78
C GLY A 89 -9.96 -0.62 -2.42
N THR A 90 -9.83 -0.92 -1.15
CA THR A 90 -8.92 -1.96 -0.67
C THR A 90 -9.40 -3.35 -1.11
N LYS A 91 -10.71 -3.59 -1.06
CA LYS A 91 -11.30 -4.85 -1.54
C LYS A 91 -11.00 -5.06 -3.02
N TYR A 92 -11.08 -4.00 -3.82
CA TYR A 92 -10.76 -4.05 -5.25
C TYR A 92 -9.32 -4.54 -5.48
N VAL A 93 -8.38 -4.04 -4.71
CA VAL A 93 -6.97 -4.46 -4.80
C VAL A 93 -6.84 -5.95 -4.50
N ILE A 94 -7.51 -6.42 -3.45
CA ILE A 94 -7.48 -7.84 -3.06
C ILE A 94 -8.00 -8.72 -4.20
N GLU A 95 -9.04 -8.29 -4.88
CA GLU A 95 -9.65 -9.06 -5.98
C GLU A 95 -8.80 -9.06 -7.26
N LYS A 96 -7.96 -8.05 -7.46
CA LYS A 96 -7.24 -7.86 -8.73
C LYS A 96 -5.86 -8.47 -8.78
N CYS A 97 -5.31 -8.89 -7.66
CA CYS A 97 -3.96 -9.44 -7.67
C CYS A 97 -3.78 -10.53 -6.62
N HIS A 98 -2.73 -11.32 -6.80
CA HIS A 98 -2.32 -12.30 -5.80
C HIS A 98 -1.58 -11.57 -4.70
N VAL A 99 -2.32 -11.14 -3.68
CA VAL A 99 -1.76 -10.33 -2.59
C VAL A 99 -1.82 -11.09 -1.28
N LYS A 100 -0.89 -10.78 -0.41
CA LYS A 100 -0.95 -11.22 0.97
C LYS A 100 -1.87 -10.25 1.70
N CYS A 101 -3.09 -10.70 1.99
CA CYS A 101 -4.07 -9.89 2.71
C CYS A 101 -3.93 -10.11 4.21
N ILE A 102 -3.83 -9.02 4.95
CA ILE A 102 -3.73 -9.07 6.41
C ILE A 102 -4.98 -8.40 6.98
N PRO A 103 -5.92 -9.18 7.56
CA PRO A 103 -7.11 -8.61 8.18
C PRO A 103 -6.71 -7.85 9.45
N PHE A 104 -7.18 -6.63 9.57
CA PHE A 104 -6.92 -5.78 10.72
C PHE A 104 -8.22 -5.57 11.48
N ARG A 105 -8.19 -5.86 12.75
CA ARG A 105 -9.38 -5.75 13.61
C ARG A 105 -9.22 -4.67 14.66
#